data_e7b7d043c1bb2536eca85dc3350cc7c8
#
_entry.id   e7b7d043c1bb2536eca85dc3350cc7c8
#
_cell.length_a   1.000
_cell.length_b   1.000
_cell.length_c   1.000
_cell.angle_alpha   90.00
_cell.angle_beta   90.00
_cell.angle_gamma   90.00
#
_symmetry.space_group_name_H-M   'P 1'
#
loop_
_entity.id
_entity.type
_entity.pdbx_description
1 polymer ?
#
loop_
_entity_poly.entity_id
_entity_poly.type
_entity_poly.pdbx_seq_one_letter_code
_entity_poly.pdbx_strand_id
1 'polypeptide(L)'
;MLFRSFLAKAGADFVKIGIGGGSICITRETKGIGRGQATAVIEVAKARDEYFKETGIYVPICSDGGIVHDYHITLALAMGADFVMLGRYFARFDESPTNKVRINGQYMKEYWGEGSNRARNWQRYDLGGSTKLSFEEGVDSYVPYAGPLADGVQTTLYKVKSTMCNCGALSIPELQQKAKLTVVSSTSIVEGGSHDVVVKSQVGFNVEH
;
A
#
# COMPACT_ATOMS: atom_id res chain seq x y z
N MET A 1 -14.11 15.67 -9.31
CA MET A 1 -14.17 16.74 -8.28
C MET A 1 -15.34 16.60 -7.32
N LEU A 2 -16.56 16.35 -7.78
CA LEU A 2 -17.78 16.26 -6.94
C LEU A 2 -17.79 15.17 -5.85
N PHE A 3 -17.14 14.03 -6.06
CA PHE A 3 -17.18 12.88 -5.14
C PHE A 3 -16.43 13.08 -3.81
N ARG A 4 -15.42 13.94 -3.77
CA ARG A 4 -14.49 14.07 -2.63
C ARG A 4 -15.08 14.92 -1.51
N SER A 5 -15.68 16.04 -1.86
CA SER A 5 -16.39 16.91 -0.91
C SER A 5 -17.73 16.29 -0.49
N PHE A 6 -18.32 15.40 -1.28
CA PHE A 6 -19.60 14.77 -0.98
C PHE A 6 -19.52 13.88 0.27
N LEU A 7 -18.51 13.00 0.38
CA LEU A 7 -18.35 12.12 1.54
C LEU A 7 -18.06 12.90 2.83
N ALA A 8 -17.21 13.92 2.75
CA ALA A 8 -16.95 14.80 3.89
C ALA A 8 -18.22 15.55 4.34
N LYS A 9 -18.99 16.10 3.40
CA LYS A 9 -20.27 16.76 3.67
C LYS A 9 -21.34 15.80 4.20
N ALA A 10 -21.27 14.52 3.83
CA ALA A 10 -22.15 13.47 4.35
C ALA A 10 -21.78 12.98 5.75
N GLY A 11 -20.71 13.51 6.36
CA GLY A 11 -20.29 13.20 7.72
C GLY A 11 -19.37 11.99 7.85
N ALA A 12 -18.59 11.67 6.81
CA ALA A 12 -17.58 10.62 6.92
C ALA A 12 -16.48 11.01 7.90
N ASP A 13 -16.11 10.11 8.81
CA ASP A 13 -15.04 10.30 9.79
C ASP A 13 -13.65 10.29 9.14
N PHE A 14 -13.48 9.55 8.06
CA PHE A 14 -12.30 9.56 7.18
C PHE A 14 -12.66 9.07 5.77
N VAL A 15 -11.81 9.32 4.80
CA VAL A 15 -12.00 8.88 3.42
C VAL A 15 -10.85 7.98 2.98
N LYS A 16 -11.18 6.77 2.53
CA LYS A 16 -10.21 5.83 1.93
C LYS A 16 -10.07 6.10 0.43
N ILE A 17 -8.84 6.20 -0.05
CA ILE A 17 -8.49 6.53 -1.43
C ILE A 17 -7.77 5.35 -2.07
N GLY A 18 -8.27 4.85 -3.16
CA GLY A 18 -7.65 3.80 -3.97
C GLY A 18 -8.68 2.83 -4.52
N ILE A 19 -8.59 2.59 -5.83
CA ILE A 19 -9.37 1.57 -6.53
C ILE A 19 -8.42 0.78 -7.41
N GLY A 20 -8.42 -0.55 -7.24
CA GLY A 20 -7.65 -1.45 -8.07
C GLY A 20 -6.13 -1.35 -7.90
N GLY A 21 -5.63 -0.71 -6.84
CA GLY A 21 -4.20 -0.51 -6.58
C GLY A 21 -3.52 -1.62 -5.78
N GLY A 22 -4.29 -2.58 -5.26
CA GLY A 22 -3.75 -3.70 -4.49
C GLY A 22 -2.94 -4.69 -5.34
N SER A 23 -1.95 -5.35 -4.73
CA SER A 23 -1.04 -6.28 -5.45
C SER A 23 -1.75 -7.49 -6.06
N ILE A 24 -2.91 -7.85 -5.57
CA ILE A 24 -3.73 -9.00 -6.01
C ILE A 24 -5.06 -8.56 -6.63
N CYS A 25 -5.24 -7.26 -6.86
CA CYS A 25 -6.43 -6.69 -7.47
C CYS A 25 -6.22 -6.54 -8.98
N ILE A 26 -7.16 -7.06 -9.78
CA ILE A 26 -7.17 -6.97 -11.25
C ILE A 26 -8.34 -6.13 -11.76
N THR A 27 -9.00 -5.35 -10.90
CA THR A 27 -10.12 -4.49 -11.27
C THR A 27 -9.77 -3.52 -12.41
N ARG A 28 -8.54 -2.96 -12.40
CA ARG A 28 -8.08 -2.05 -13.46
C ARG A 28 -7.95 -2.73 -14.80
N GLU A 29 -7.50 -3.98 -14.81
CA GLU A 29 -7.35 -4.81 -16.00
C GLU A 29 -8.71 -5.28 -16.52
N THR A 30 -9.58 -5.75 -15.64
CA THR A 30 -10.87 -6.34 -16.01
C THR A 30 -11.94 -5.32 -16.37
N LYS A 31 -11.91 -4.14 -15.72
CA LYS A 31 -12.95 -3.09 -15.88
C LYS A 31 -12.43 -1.84 -16.61
N GLY A 32 -11.14 -1.70 -16.81
CA GLY A 32 -10.55 -0.50 -17.44
C GLY A 32 -10.71 0.78 -16.60
N ILE A 33 -10.99 0.66 -15.29
CA ILE A 33 -11.15 1.78 -14.38
C ILE A 33 -9.97 1.88 -13.41
N GLY A 34 -9.60 3.10 -13.05
CA GLY A 34 -8.55 3.33 -12.07
C GLY A 34 -7.94 4.73 -12.20
N ARG A 35 -7.09 5.04 -11.24
CA ARG A 35 -6.28 6.27 -11.25
C ARG A 35 -4.93 5.98 -10.61
N GLY A 36 -3.87 6.64 -11.05
CA GLY A 36 -2.57 6.57 -10.40
C GLY A 36 -2.68 7.00 -8.94
N GLN A 37 -2.18 6.17 -8.01
CA GLN A 37 -2.40 6.36 -6.58
C GLN A 37 -1.83 7.69 -6.08
N ALA A 38 -0.64 8.09 -6.52
CA ALA A 38 -0.02 9.36 -6.16
C ALA A 38 -0.93 10.55 -6.55
N THR A 39 -1.41 10.58 -7.80
CA THR A 39 -2.34 11.61 -8.27
C THR A 39 -3.63 11.63 -7.45
N ALA A 40 -4.18 10.45 -7.15
CA ALA A 40 -5.43 10.36 -6.39
C ALA A 40 -5.26 10.92 -4.97
N VAL A 41 -4.16 10.59 -4.28
CA VAL A 41 -3.87 11.11 -2.94
C VAL A 41 -3.71 12.62 -2.95
N ILE A 42 -2.87 13.17 -3.83
CA ILE A 42 -2.62 14.62 -3.93
C ILE A 42 -3.92 15.38 -4.18
N GLU A 43 -4.75 14.91 -5.11
CA GLU A 43 -6.00 15.61 -5.43
C GLU A 43 -7.05 15.53 -4.31
N VAL A 44 -7.12 14.40 -3.59
CA VAL A 44 -8.03 14.28 -2.45
C VAL A 44 -7.52 15.07 -1.25
N ALA A 45 -6.21 15.10 -1.00
CA ALA A 45 -5.61 15.93 0.03
C ALA A 45 -5.94 17.42 -0.19
N LYS A 46 -5.76 17.90 -1.44
CA LYS A 46 -6.14 19.27 -1.79
C LYS A 46 -7.62 19.55 -1.50
N ALA A 47 -8.52 18.65 -1.87
CA ALA A 47 -9.95 18.83 -1.62
C ALA A 47 -10.30 18.78 -0.12
N ARG A 48 -9.60 17.93 0.69
CA ARG A 48 -9.71 17.92 2.14
C ARG A 48 -9.30 19.26 2.75
N ASP A 49 -8.18 19.80 2.31
CA ASP A 49 -7.65 21.07 2.83
C ASP A 49 -8.56 22.26 2.48
N GLU A 50 -9.15 22.26 1.29
CA GLU A 50 -10.17 23.24 0.89
C GLU A 50 -11.41 23.12 1.79
N TYR A 51 -11.92 21.89 2.02
CA TYR A 51 -13.05 21.65 2.91
C TYR A 51 -12.78 22.06 4.35
N PHE A 52 -11.57 21.75 4.87
CA PHE A 52 -11.16 22.16 6.20
C PHE A 52 -11.12 23.71 6.35
N LYS A 53 -10.61 24.42 5.35
CA LYS A 53 -10.61 25.91 5.34
C LYS A 53 -12.01 26.49 5.36
N GLU A 54 -12.95 25.85 4.67
CA GLU A 54 -14.33 26.34 4.58
C GLU A 54 -15.15 26.03 5.84
N THR A 55 -14.91 24.90 6.49
CA THR A 55 -15.80 24.37 7.54
C THR A 55 -15.16 24.25 8.91
N GLY A 56 -13.83 24.26 9.01
CA GLY A 56 -13.09 23.94 10.22
C GLY A 56 -13.07 22.42 10.56
N ILE A 57 -13.67 21.58 9.72
CA ILE A 57 -13.77 20.13 9.96
C ILE A 57 -12.67 19.42 9.17
N TYR A 58 -11.74 18.78 9.87
CA TYR A 58 -10.69 17.96 9.27
C TYR A 58 -11.16 16.53 9.08
N VAL A 59 -11.15 16.03 7.85
CA VAL A 59 -11.51 14.66 7.49
C VAL A 59 -10.25 13.93 7.02
N PRO A 60 -9.66 13.04 7.84
CA PRO A 60 -8.44 12.33 7.49
C PRO A 60 -8.58 11.47 6.23
N ILE A 61 -7.48 11.27 5.52
CA ILE A 61 -7.43 10.42 4.33
C ILE A 61 -6.49 9.23 4.50
N CYS A 62 -7.00 8.06 4.12
CA CYS A 62 -6.28 6.80 4.07
C CYS A 62 -5.85 6.49 2.63
N SER A 63 -4.55 6.34 2.37
CA SER A 63 -4.08 5.83 1.08
C SER A 63 -4.11 4.31 1.06
N ASP A 64 -4.94 3.72 0.19
CA ASP A 64 -5.11 2.28 0.05
C ASP A 64 -4.61 1.79 -1.31
N GLY A 65 -3.66 0.86 -1.27
CA GLY A 65 -3.06 0.24 -2.44
C GLY A 65 -1.81 0.94 -2.99
N GLY A 66 -1.09 0.21 -3.84
CA GLY A 66 0.13 0.71 -4.50
C GLY A 66 1.39 0.75 -3.62
N ILE A 67 1.31 0.36 -2.36
CA ILE A 67 2.44 0.36 -1.43
C ILE A 67 3.14 -1.00 -1.47
N VAL A 68 4.34 -1.03 -2.05
CA VAL A 68 5.19 -2.22 -2.20
C VAL A 68 6.42 -2.14 -1.30
N HIS A 69 7.00 -0.96 -1.13
CA HIS A 69 8.20 -0.70 -0.35
C HIS A 69 7.90 0.27 0.79
N ASP A 70 8.71 0.24 1.85
CA ASP A 70 8.55 1.11 3.02
C ASP A 70 8.55 2.60 2.65
N TYR A 71 9.40 3.01 1.69
CA TYR A 71 9.46 4.40 1.24
C TYR A 71 8.17 4.87 0.53
N HIS A 72 7.37 3.96 -0.03
CA HIS A 72 6.04 4.34 -0.56
C HIS A 72 5.11 4.84 0.55
N ILE A 73 5.26 4.37 1.79
CA ILE A 73 4.52 4.89 2.95
C ILE A 73 4.87 6.36 3.16
N THR A 74 6.16 6.67 3.21
CA THR A 74 6.63 8.06 3.39
C THR A 74 6.16 8.97 2.26
N LEU A 75 6.20 8.48 1.01
CA LEU A 75 5.68 9.22 -0.13
C LEU A 75 4.17 9.47 -0.02
N ALA A 76 3.39 8.47 0.37
CA ALA A 76 1.94 8.63 0.55
C ALA A 76 1.62 9.69 1.63
N LEU A 77 2.33 9.65 2.76
CA LEU A 77 2.20 10.64 3.83
C LEU A 77 2.60 12.04 3.34
N ALA A 78 3.73 12.17 2.64
CA ALA A 78 4.19 13.45 2.09
C ALA A 78 3.23 14.03 1.03
N MET A 79 2.50 13.17 0.31
CA MET A 79 1.46 13.57 -0.64
C MET A 79 0.15 14.01 0.01
N GLY A 80 0.03 13.90 1.33
CA GLY A 80 -1.12 14.37 2.10
C GLY A 80 -2.00 13.27 2.69
N ALA A 81 -1.64 11.99 2.61
CA ALA A 81 -2.31 10.95 3.37
C ALA A 81 -1.99 11.06 4.85
N ASP A 82 -2.98 10.79 5.71
CA ASP A 82 -2.81 10.79 7.16
C ASP A 82 -2.38 9.41 7.66
N PHE A 83 -2.80 8.36 6.97
CA PHE A 83 -2.43 6.97 7.22
C PHE A 83 -2.57 6.12 5.96
N VAL A 84 -2.17 4.85 6.03
CA VAL A 84 -2.14 3.94 4.89
C VAL A 84 -2.82 2.62 5.19
N MET A 85 -3.40 1.99 4.16
CA MET A 85 -3.93 0.63 4.22
C MET A 85 -3.02 -0.31 3.43
N LEU A 86 -2.60 -1.42 4.08
CA LEU A 86 -1.58 -2.32 3.60
C LEU A 86 -2.08 -3.76 3.64
N GLY A 87 -2.43 -4.34 2.49
CA GLY A 87 -2.82 -5.76 2.39
C GLY A 87 -1.61 -6.69 2.32
N ARG A 88 -0.86 -6.62 1.23
CA ARG A 88 0.32 -7.47 0.97
C ARG A 88 1.37 -7.39 2.08
N TYR A 89 1.57 -6.23 2.67
CA TYR A 89 2.54 -6.02 3.74
C TYR A 89 2.24 -6.94 4.94
N PHE A 90 1.00 -6.91 5.43
CA PHE A 90 0.60 -7.71 6.59
C PHE A 90 0.43 -9.21 6.28
N ALA A 91 0.10 -9.56 5.04
CA ALA A 91 -0.03 -10.94 4.61
C ALA A 91 1.26 -11.77 4.75
N ARG A 92 2.42 -11.12 4.84
CA ARG A 92 3.76 -11.73 4.86
C ARG A 92 4.19 -12.28 6.21
N PHE A 93 3.52 -11.91 7.30
CA PHE A 93 3.97 -12.17 8.66
C PHE A 93 3.37 -13.44 9.27
N ASP A 94 3.97 -13.92 10.34
CA ASP A 94 3.51 -15.10 11.08
C ASP A 94 2.07 -14.98 11.54
N GLU A 95 1.68 -13.79 11.99
CA GLU A 95 0.35 -13.51 12.55
C GLU A 95 -0.76 -13.45 11.48
N SER A 96 -0.40 -13.42 10.19
CA SER A 96 -1.38 -13.62 9.12
C SER A 96 -1.94 -15.05 9.18
N PRO A 97 -3.26 -15.26 9.10
CA PRO A 97 -3.89 -16.57 9.34
C PRO A 97 -3.67 -17.59 8.22
N THR A 98 -2.98 -17.20 7.13
CA THR A 98 -2.72 -18.10 5.99
C THR A 98 -1.54 -19.03 6.24
N ASN A 99 -1.48 -20.11 5.48
CA ASN A 99 -0.42 -21.11 5.63
C ASN A 99 0.94 -20.57 5.17
N LYS A 100 1.99 -20.96 5.91
CA LYS A 100 3.36 -20.82 5.48
C LYS A 100 3.76 -22.07 4.69
N VAL A 101 4.17 -21.90 3.45
CA VAL A 101 4.55 -22.97 2.53
C VAL A 101 5.98 -22.77 2.05
N ARG A 102 6.62 -23.83 1.55
CA ARG A 102 7.96 -23.75 0.97
C ARG A 102 7.88 -23.96 -0.54
N ILE A 103 8.32 -22.94 -1.31
CA ILE A 103 8.31 -22.95 -2.77
C ILE A 103 9.74 -22.63 -3.24
N ASN A 104 10.33 -23.50 -4.04
CA ASN A 104 11.70 -23.35 -4.57
C ASN A 104 12.73 -22.99 -3.48
N GLY A 105 12.63 -23.63 -2.31
CA GLY A 105 13.54 -23.42 -1.20
C GLY A 105 13.23 -22.20 -0.31
N GLN A 106 12.32 -21.32 -0.71
CA GLN A 106 11.94 -20.11 0.03
C GLN A 106 10.62 -20.29 0.77
N TYR A 107 10.51 -19.70 1.96
CA TYR A 107 9.25 -19.62 2.68
C TYR A 107 8.35 -18.51 2.11
N MET A 108 7.08 -18.89 1.88
CA MET A 108 6.04 -18.02 1.33
C MET A 108 4.79 -18.11 2.21
N LYS A 109 3.94 -17.09 2.18
CA LYS A 109 2.59 -17.10 2.75
C LYS A 109 1.58 -17.06 1.61
N GLU A 110 0.48 -17.79 1.76
CA GLU A 110 -0.65 -17.68 0.83
C GLU A 110 -1.31 -16.30 0.97
N TYR A 111 -1.70 -15.73 -0.17
CA TYR A 111 -2.35 -14.42 -0.22
C TYR A 111 -3.30 -14.33 -1.41
N TRP A 112 -4.59 -14.11 -1.15
CA TRP A 112 -5.62 -14.05 -2.19
C TRP A 112 -6.52 -12.83 -2.04
N GLY A 113 -7.01 -12.35 -3.19
CA GLY A 113 -7.92 -11.21 -3.26
C GLY A 113 -9.34 -11.56 -2.84
N GLU A 114 -10.03 -10.61 -2.25
CA GLU A 114 -11.43 -10.76 -1.86
C GLU A 114 -12.35 -11.02 -3.06
N GLY A 115 -11.99 -10.51 -4.26
CA GLY A 115 -12.66 -10.78 -5.52
C GLY A 115 -12.21 -12.07 -6.22
N SER A 116 -11.49 -12.97 -5.57
CA SER A 116 -11.10 -14.27 -6.11
C SER A 116 -12.15 -15.35 -5.81
N ASN A 117 -12.17 -16.42 -6.62
CA ASN A 117 -13.02 -17.59 -6.35
C ASN A 117 -12.69 -18.25 -5.00
N ARG A 118 -11.43 -18.20 -4.56
CA ARG A 118 -11.00 -18.72 -3.27
C ARG A 118 -11.65 -17.98 -2.11
N ALA A 119 -11.65 -16.64 -2.11
CA ALA A 119 -12.26 -15.83 -1.07
C ALA A 119 -13.78 -16.08 -0.95
N ARG A 120 -14.43 -16.23 -2.09
CA ARG A 120 -15.86 -16.51 -2.14
C ARG A 120 -16.21 -17.88 -1.57
N ASN A 121 -15.45 -18.90 -1.88
CA ASN A 121 -15.67 -20.26 -1.38
C ASN A 121 -15.33 -20.41 0.12
N TRP A 122 -14.68 -19.42 0.73
CA TRP A 122 -14.34 -19.40 2.16
C TRP A 122 -15.46 -18.84 3.04
N GLN A 123 -16.66 -18.60 2.48
CA GLN A 123 -17.88 -18.21 3.21
C GLN A 123 -17.70 -17.05 4.22
N ARG A 124 -16.83 -16.10 3.90
CA ARG A 124 -16.62 -14.92 4.77
C ARG A 124 -17.88 -14.07 4.92
N TYR A 125 -18.75 -14.14 3.93
CA TYR A 125 -20.08 -13.54 3.92
C TYR A 125 -21.07 -14.61 3.49
N ASP A 126 -22.03 -14.94 4.35
CA ASP A 126 -23.12 -15.84 4.04
C ASP A 126 -24.10 -15.16 3.06
N LEU A 127 -23.76 -15.19 1.78
CA LEU A 127 -24.58 -14.63 0.70
C LEU A 127 -25.58 -15.65 0.12
N GLY A 128 -25.92 -16.71 0.89
CA GLY A 128 -26.99 -17.63 0.54
C GLY A 128 -26.82 -18.31 -0.82
N GLY A 129 -25.85 -19.24 -0.93
CA GLY A 129 -25.71 -20.10 -2.08
C GLY A 129 -24.38 -19.96 -2.84
N SER A 130 -23.89 -21.06 -3.40
CA SER A 130 -22.67 -21.16 -4.22
C SER A 130 -22.87 -20.52 -5.61
N THR A 131 -23.04 -19.22 -5.69
CA THR A 131 -23.07 -18.52 -6.97
C THR A 131 -21.67 -18.26 -7.47
N LYS A 132 -21.30 -18.84 -8.60
CA LYS A 132 -20.03 -18.57 -9.29
C LYS A 132 -19.91 -17.09 -9.61
N LEU A 133 -18.74 -16.49 -9.39
CA LEU A 133 -18.47 -15.13 -9.84
C LEU A 133 -18.65 -15.05 -11.37
N SER A 134 -19.26 -13.99 -11.86
CA SER A 134 -19.34 -13.75 -13.30
C SER A 134 -17.94 -13.53 -13.89
N PHE A 135 -17.05 -12.93 -13.12
CA PHE A 135 -15.62 -12.78 -13.40
C PHE A 135 -14.88 -12.51 -12.10
N GLU A 136 -13.57 -12.74 -12.09
CA GLU A 136 -12.71 -12.48 -10.96
C GLU A 136 -12.13 -11.05 -11.03
N GLU A 137 -12.04 -10.41 -9.88
CA GLU A 137 -11.36 -9.11 -9.70
C GLU A 137 -10.14 -9.22 -8.78
N GLY A 138 -9.79 -10.41 -8.37
CA GLY A 138 -8.65 -10.71 -7.53
C GLY A 138 -8.01 -12.04 -7.88
N VAL A 139 -6.72 -12.17 -7.58
CA VAL A 139 -5.94 -13.39 -7.84
C VAL A 139 -5.63 -14.13 -6.55
N ASP A 140 -5.42 -15.45 -6.66
CA ASP A 140 -4.82 -16.30 -5.63
C ASP A 140 -3.31 -16.35 -5.85
N SER A 141 -2.53 -16.08 -4.82
CA SER A 141 -1.08 -15.88 -4.96
C SER A 141 -0.31 -16.22 -3.70
N TYR A 142 1.00 -16.06 -3.78
CA TYR A 142 1.92 -16.16 -2.65
C TYR A 142 2.70 -14.86 -2.47
N VAL A 143 3.05 -14.56 -1.21
CA VAL A 143 3.95 -13.44 -0.86
C VAL A 143 5.16 -13.98 -0.09
N PRO A 144 6.35 -13.41 -0.25
CA PRO A 144 7.51 -13.79 0.53
C PRO A 144 7.25 -13.65 2.03
N TYR A 145 7.53 -14.70 2.78
CA TYR A 145 7.44 -14.70 4.23
C TYR A 145 8.46 -13.72 4.85
N ALA A 146 8.06 -13.01 5.90
CA ALA A 146 8.84 -11.93 6.47
C ALA A 146 9.07 -12.04 8.00
N GLY A 147 8.74 -13.19 8.61
CA GLY A 147 8.92 -13.39 10.04
C GLY A 147 7.83 -12.78 10.92
N PRO A 148 8.13 -12.47 12.18
CA PRO A 148 7.19 -11.85 13.11
C PRO A 148 6.78 -10.44 12.70
N LEU A 149 5.51 -10.10 12.89
CA LEU A 149 4.94 -8.78 12.58
C LEU A 149 5.64 -7.66 13.35
N ALA A 150 5.92 -7.87 14.63
CA ALA A 150 6.55 -6.85 15.46
C ALA A 150 7.87 -6.36 14.88
N ASP A 151 8.73 -7.27 14.42
CA ASP A 151 10.04 -6.95 13.85
C ASP A 151 9.89 -6.20 12.51
N GLY A 152 8.96 -6.65 11.67
CA GLY A 152 8.68 -6.01 10.39
C GLY A 152 8.15 -4.59 10.56
N VAL A 153 7.17 -4.39 11.44
CA VAL A 153 6.60 -3.06 11.73
C VAL A 153 7.64 -2.13 12.34
N GLN A 154 8.44 -2.62 13.30
CA GLN A 154 9.50 -1.83 13.92
C GLN A 154 10.51 -1.33 12.89
N THR A 155 10.96 -2.22 11.99
CA THR A 155 11.88 -1.87 10.90
C THR A 155 11.28 -0.82 9.96
N THR A 156 10.03 -1.00 9.56
CA THR A 156 9.30 -0.05 8.69
C THR A 156 9.17 1.31 9.36
N LEU A 157 8.80 1.35 10.65
CA LEU A 157 8.69 2.60 11.40
C LEU A 157 10.03 3.34 11.52
N TYR A 158 11.13 2.61 11.72
CA TYR A 158 12.47 3.24 11.72
C TYR A 158 12.79 3.90 10.39
N LYS A 159 12.49 3.26 9.26
CA LYS A 159 12.73 3.83 7.92
C LYS A 159 11.87 5.08 7.68
N VAL A 160 10.58 5.03 8.04
CA VAL A 160 9.67 6.19 7.91
C VAL A 160 10.14 7.34 8.78
N LYS A 161 10.47 7.09 10.05
CA LYS A 161 10.99 8.10 10.98
C LYS A 161 12.33 8.68 10.50
N SER A 162 13.23 7.85 9.97
CA SER A 162 14.49 8.32 9.39
C SER A 162 14.26 9.31 8.25
N THR A 163 13.34 9.02 7.33
CA THR A 163 12.99 9.96 6.25
C THR A 163 12.37 11.24 6.79
N MET A 164 11.50 11.14 7.80
CA MET A 164 10.95 12.33 8.47
C MET A 164 12.04 13.20 9.08
N CYS A 165 13.03 12.60 9.74
CA CYS A 165 14.20 13.32 10.25
C CYS A 165 14.98 14.01 9.14
N ASN A 166 15.22 13.35 8.01
CA ASN A 166 15.89 13.94 6.85
C ASN A 166 15.13 15.15 6.28
N CYS A 167 13.79 15.14 6.38
CA CYS A 167 12.94 16.27 6.01
C CYS A 167 12.82 17.34 7.13
N GLY A 168 13.44 17.13 8.29
CA GLY A 168 13.30 18.02 9.45
C GLY A 168 11.88 18.02 10.03
N ALA A 169 11.12 16.94 9.89
CA ALA A 169 9.73 16.82 10.32
C ALA A 169 9.61 15.93 11.57
N LEU A 170 8.95 16.44 12.61
CA LEU A 170 8.66 15.73 13.85
C LEU A 170 7.24 15.14 13.88
N SER A 171 6.42 15.49 12.91
CA SER A 171 5.04 15.01 12.79
C SER A 171 4.64 14.83 11.33
N ILE A 172 3.57 14.07 11.06
CA ILE A 172 3.03 13.90 9.70
C ILE A 172 2.61 15.23 9.07
N PRO A 173 1.89 16.13 9.76
CA PRO A 173 1.60 17.44 9.22
C PRO A 173 2.85 18.27 8.85
N GLU A 174 3.91 18.19 9.65
CA GLU A 174 5.17 18.84 9.29
C GLU A 174 5.84 18.20 8.07
N LEU A 175 5.78 16.86 7.94
CA LEU A 175 6.26 16.18 6.73
C LEU A 175 5.52 16.67 5.49
N GLN A 176 4.20 16.76 5.56
CA GLN A 176 3.37 17.26 4.46
C GLN A 176 3.72 18.70 4.04
N GLN A 177 4.12 19.54 4.99
CA GLN A 177 4.51 20.93 4.73
C GLN A 177 5.95 21.07 4.21
N LYS A 178 6.88 20.27 4.73
CA LYS A 178 8.33 20.41 4.48
C LYS A 178 8.84 19.57 3.32
N ALA A 179 8.22 18.41 3.06
CA ALA A 179 8.67 17.51 2.02
C ALA A 179 8.50 18.13 0.63
N LYS A 180 9.54 18.01 -0.20
CA LYS A 180 9.51 18.39 -1.61
C LYS A 180 9.57 17.14 -2.47
N LEU A 181 8.52 16.89 -3.23
CA LEU A 181 8.43 15.77 -4.14
C LEU A 181 8.93 16.19 -5.53
N THR A 182 9.75 15.33 -6.13
CA THR A 182 10.28 15.53 -7.48
C THR A 182 9.90 14.34 -8.35
N VAL A 183 9.42 14.62 -9.56
CA VAL A 183 9.21 13.60 -10.59
C VAL A 183 10.57 13.21 -11.15
N VAL A 184 10.86 11.91 -11.15
CA VAL A 184 12.12 11.37 -11.62
C VAL A 184 11.92 10.45 -12.84
N SER A 185 12.96 10.30 -13.66
CA SER A 185 12.97 9.37 -14.79
C SER A 185 13.26 7.93 -14.33
N SER A 186 13.07 6.97 -15.24
CA SER A 186 13.49 5.58 -15.01
C SER A 186 14.99 5.45 -14.75
N THR A 187 15.81 6.26 -15.37
CA THR A 187 17.26 6.31 -15.17
C THR A 187 17.59 6.73 -13.71
N SER A 188 16.92 7.78 -13.22
CA SER A 188 17.11 8.23 -11.82
C SER A 188 16.65 7.18 -10.79
N ILE A 189 15.69 6.33 -11.14
CA ILE A 189 15.25 5.23 -10.26
C ILE A 189 16.38 4.18 -10.16
N VAL A 190 17.05 3.86 -11.27
CA VAL A 190 18.19 2.93 -11.29
C VAL A 190 19.36 3.51 -10.50
N GLU A 191 19.69 4.77 -10.72
CA GLU A 191 20.75 5.50 -10.00
C GLU A 191 20.48 5.59 -8.48
N GLY A 192 19.23 5.71 -8.07
CA GLY A 192 18.81 5.76 -6.67
C GLY A 192 18.92 4.42 -5.93
N GLY A 193 19.16 3.32 -6.64
CA GLY A 193 19.40 1.98 -6.09
C GLY A 193 20.87 1.63 -6.02
N SER A 194 21.17 0.42 -5.51
CA SER A 194 22.54 -0.12 -5.63
C SER A 194 22.85 -0.38 -7.10
N HIS A 195 23.88 0.24 -7.63
CA HIS A 195 24.32 0.10 -9.02
C HIS A 195 25.82 -0.14 -9.08
N ASP A 196 26.29 -0.74 -10.17
CA ASP A 196 27.69 -1.07 -10.41
C ASP A 196 28.35 -1.95 -9.34
N VAL A 197 27.53 -2.68 -8.56
CA VAL A 197 27.95 -3.63 -7.54
C VAL A 197 27.11 -4.89 -7.58
N VAL A 198 27.68 -6.02 -7.15
CA VAL A 198 26.94 -7.27 -6.95
C VAL A 198 26.56 -7.40 -5.47
N VAL A 199 25.25 -7.36 -5.19
CA VAL A 199 24.77 -7.44 -3.81
C VAL A 199 24.87 -8.88 -3.30
N LYS A 200 25.62 -9.12 -2.22
CA LYS A 200 25.87 -10.47 -1.66
C LYS A 200 24.58 -11.26 -1.37
N SER A 201 23.50 -10.62 -0.96
CA SER A 201 22.23 -11.27 -0.69
C SER A 201 21.48 -11.76 -1.93
N GLN A 202 21.85 -11.26 -3.14
CA GLN A 202 21.25 -11.69 -4.40
C GLN A 202 22.01 -12.87 -5.02
N VAL A 203 23.19 -13.12 -4.52
CA VAL A 203 24.05 -14.18 -5.01
C VAL A 203 23.95 -15.31 -4.00
N GLY A 204 23.23 -16.38 -4.37
CA GLY A 204 23.20 -17.61 -3.62
C GLY A 204 24.56 -18.33 -3.72
N PHE A 205 25.63 -17.70 -3.25
CA PHE A 205 26.98 -18.23 -3.32
C PHE A 205 27.39 -18.96 -2.06
N ASN A 206 27.83 -20.17 -2.26
CA ASN A 206 28.95 -20.72 -1.52
C ASN A 206 30.19 -19.86 -1.83
N VAL A 207 30.57 -18.95 -0.97
CA VAL A 207 31.89 -18.34 -1.00
C VAL A 207 32.84 -19.44 -0.48
N GLU A 208 33.51 -20.14 -1.39
CA GLU A 208 34.65 -20.98 -1.01
C GLU A 208 35.75 -20.03 -0.53
N HIS A 209 36.20 -20.21 0.71
CA HIS A 209 37.33 -19.53 1.31
C HIS A 209 38.61 -20.34 1.07
#